data_6c4cb2a15f12bda1cbdfe78a4715d392
#
_entry.id   6c4cb2a15f12bda1cbdfe78a4715d392
#
_cell.length_a   1.000
_cell.length_b   1.000
_cell.length_c   1.000
_cell.angle_alpha   90.00
_cell.angle_beta   90.00
_cell.angle_gamma   90.00
#
_symmetry.space_group_name_H-M   'P 1'
#
loop_
_entity.id
_entity.type
_entity.pdbx_description
1 polymer ?
#
loop_
_entity_poly.entity_id
_entity_poly.type
_entity_poly.pdbx_seq_one_letter_code
_entity_poly.pdbx_strand_id
1 'polypeptide(L)'
;MAGFKSINMSIIISEILIVVGLFVANGLFAMSEMALVSARKSRLKQLAEAGDPGAAAALRLVASPDRFLPTVQIGITLIGLLAGAFSGATLAEELAAELKSLPGMALYAEALSVAAVVVALTFLSVIIGELAPKRIALAAPEVIACRLARPVEWLGRLAQPVVHLFSAATELVLRLLRIKPGKAATISDDEVRMLLLEGCEDGVFHQDEPRMVESILAFDHRPIREIMTPTPRSATRREFLYHGGPALRGD
;
A
#
# COMPACT_ATOMS: atom_id res chain seq x y z
N MET A 1 53.05 -13.70 11.81
CA MET A 1 52.29 -13.01 10.74
C MET A 1 51.03 -13.74 10.25
N ALA A 2 50.95 -15.07 10.31
CA ALA A 2 49.74 -15.81 9.90
C ALA A 2 48.50 -15.62 10.81
N GLY A 3 48.68 -15.42 12.14
CA GLY A 3 47.59 -15.24 13.06
C GLY A 3 46.84 -13.91 12.94
N PHE A 4 47.50 -12.85 12.53
CA PHE A 4 46.91 -11.52 12.35
C PHE A 4 46.00 -11.47 11.08
N LYS A 5 46.39 -12.17 10.03
CA LYS A 5 45.62 -12.29 8.78
C LYS A 5 44.35 -13.14 8.94
N SER A 6 44.38 -14.15 9.82
CA SER A 6 43.22 -15.01 10.08
C SER A 6 42.16 -14.31 10.95
N ILE A 7 42.58 -13.44 11.87
CA ILE A 7 41.67 -12.66 12.73
C ILE A 7 40.89 -11.64 11.88
N ASN A 8 41.59 -10.93 10.96
CA ASN A 8 40.94 -10.00 10.06
C ASN A 8 39.92 -10.69 9.14
N MET A 9 40.28 -11.87 8.58
CA MET A 9 39.37 -12.61 7.69
C MET A 9 38.08 -13.05 8.40
N SER A 10 38.12 -13.47 9.66
CA SER A 10 36.93 -13.85 10.40
C SER A 10 36.02 -12.64 10.72
N ILE A 11 36.61 -11.49 10.98
CA ILE A 11 35.87 -10.23 11.21
C ILE A 11 35.17 -9.80 9.93
N ILE A 12 35.86 -9.81 8.79
CA ILE A 12 35.27 -9.44 7.49
C ILE A 12 34.12 -10.37 7.12
N ILE A 13 34.31 -11.68 7.28
CA ILE A 13 33.22 -12.65 7.00
C ILE A 13 32.02 -12.38 7.90
N SER A 14 32.21 -12.07 9.18
CA SER A 14 31.11 -11.76 10.08
C SER A 14 30.37 -10.47 9.70
N GLU A 15 31.10 -9.45 9.28
CA GLU A 15 30.52 -8.19 8.79
C GLU A 15 29.71 -8.40 7.50
N ILE A 16 30.26 -9.14 6.53
CA ILE A 16 29.53 -9.48 5.30
C ILE A 16 28.24 -10.25 5.62
N LEU A 17 28.31 -11.23 6.53
CA LEU A 17 27.12 -11.98 6.95
C LEU A 17 26.07 -11.11 7.62
N ILE A 18 26.48 -10.17 8.46
CA ILE A 18 25.56 -9.19 9.09
C ILE A 18 24.91 -8.32 8.03
N VAL A 19 25.69 -7.79 7.09
CA VAL A 19 25.19 -6.93 6.01
C VAL A 19 24.21 -7.67 5.10
N VAL A 20 24.53 -8.90 4.71
CA VAL A 20 23.64 -9.74 3.92
C VAL A 20 22.37 -10.05 4.71
N GLY A 21 22.49 -10.34 6.01
CA GLY A 21 21.34 -10.53 6.90
C GLY A 21 20.45 -9.29 6.97
N LEU A 22 21.04 -8.09 7.05
CA LEU A 22 20.32 -6.83 7.03
C LEU A 22 19.63 -6.59 5.68
N PHE A 23 20.28 -6.90 4.55
CA PHE A 23 19.64 -6.77 3.23
C PHE A 23 18.47 -7.75 3.06
N VAL A 24 18.60 -8.98 3.56
CA VAL A 24 17.49 -9.95 3.56
C VAL A 24 16.34 -9.47 4.45
N ALA A 25 16.64 -8.94 5.64
CA ALA A 25 15.63 -8.37 6.53
C ALA A 25 14.92 -7.17 5.87
N ASN A 26 15.68 -6.28 5.23
CA ASN A 26 15.13 -5.17 4.44
C ASN A 26 14.20 -5.68 3.34
N GLY A 27 14.62 -6.72 2.62
CA GLY A 27 13.84 -7.37 1.58
C GLY A 27 12.52 -7.97 2.09
N LEU A 28 12.51 -8.55 3.29
CA LEU A 28 11.28 -9.04 3.91
C LEU A 28 10.29 -7.90 4.23
N PHE A 29 10.77 -6.77 4.69
CA PHE A 29 9.94 -5.58 4.90
C PHE A 29 9.40 -5.04 3.57
N ALA A 30 10.26 -4.86 2.56
CA ALA A 30 9.85 -4.38 1.25
C ALA A 30 8.86 -5.34 0.56
N MET A 31 9.07 -6.66 0.74
CA MET A 31 8.15 -7.70 0.27
C MET A 31 6.79 -7.62 0.98
N SER A 32 6.77 -7.42 2.30
CA SER A 32 5.54 -7.31 3.08
C SER A 32 4.73 -6.07 2.71
N GLU A 33 5.40 -4.94 2.50
CA GLU A 33 4.78 -3.70 2.05
C GLU A 33 4.07 -3.91 0.72
N MET A 34 4.81 -4.39 -0.28
CA MET A 34 4.28 -4.56 -1.62
C MET A 34 3.16 -5.60 -1.68
N ALA A 35 3.30 -6.71 -0.95
CA ALA A 35 2.28 -7.75 -0.86
C ALA A 35 0.98 -7.24 -0.24
N LEU A 36 1.05 -6.50 0.87
CA LEU A 36 -0.13 -5.97 1.55
C LEU A 36 -0.84 -4.88 0.74
N VAL A 37 -0.09 -4.04 0.02
CA VAL A 37 -0.65 -2.99 -0.84
C VAL A 37 -1.31 -3.57 -2.09
N SER A 38 -0.71 -4.63 -2.67
CA SER A 38 -1.17 -5.22 -3.93
C SER A 38 -2.20 -6.35 -3.74
N ALA A 39 -2.37 -6.88 -2.53
CA ALA A 39 -3.29 -7.97 -2.25
C ALA A 39 -4.76 -7.55 -2.40
N ARG A 40 -5.56 -8.36 -3.11
CA ARG A 40 -6.99 -8.14 -3.29
C ARG A 40 -7.75 -8.42 -1.99
N LYS A 41 -8.42 -7.40 -1.45
CA LYS A 41 -9.22 -7.51 -0.20
C LYS A 41 -10.25 -8.63 -0.26
N SER A 42 -10.90 -8.82 -1.41
CA SER A 42 -11.89 -9.89 -1.63
C SER A 42 -11.27 -11.28 -1.46
N ARG A 43 -10.07 -11.49 -2.01
CA ARG A 43 -9.36 -12.77 -1.91
C ARG A 43 -8.88 -13.05 -0.49
N LEU A 44 -8.32 -12.03 0.19
CA LEU A 44 -7.94 -12.15 1.60
C LEU A 44 -9.14 -12.47 2.49
N LYS A 45 -10.32 -11.90 2.20
CA LYS A 45 -11.56 -12.18 2.94
C LYS A 45 -11.98 -13.65 2.78
N GLN A 46 -11.97 -14.19 1.56
CA GLN A 46 -12.26 -15.60 1.31
C GLN A 46 -11.32 -16.54 2.07
N LEU A 47 -10.01 -16.24 2.08
CA LEU A 47 -9.01 -17.03 2.80
C LEU A 47 -9.20 -16.96 4.32
N ALA A 48 -9.55 -15.79 4.85
CA ALA A 48 -9.83 -15.59 6.27
C ALA A 48 -11.11 -16.35 6.70
N GLU A 49 -12.16 -16.35 5.88
CA GLU A 49 -13.40 -17.12 6.09
C GLU A 49 -13.13 -18.64 6.02
N ALA A 50 -12.14 -19.07 5.22
CA ALA A 50 -11.65 -20.44 5.18
C ALA A 50 -10.78 -20.83 6.39
N GLY A 51 -10.55 -19.91 7.33
CA GLY A 51 -9.83 -20.16 8.58
C GLY A 51 -8.33 -19.87 8.56
N ASP A 52 -7.81 -19.17 7.52
CA ASP A 52 -6.38 -18.77 7.50
C ASP A 52 -6.13 -17.58 8.44
N PRO A 53 -5.36 -17.80 9.55
CA PRO A 53 -5.07 -16.73 10.50
C PRO A 53 -4.12 -15.65 9.94
N GLY A 54 -3.33 -15.99 8.92
CA GLY A 54 -2.49 -15.03 8.21
C GLY A 54 -3.32 -14.06 7.35
N ALA A 55 -4.32 -14.59 6.65
CA ALA A 55 -5.26 -13.79 5.87
C ALA A 55 -6.08 -12.84 6.77
N ALA A 56 -6.51 -13.31 7.94
CA ALA A 56 -7.19 -12.46 8.92
C ALA A 56 -6.28 -11.32 9.43
N ALA A 57 -4.99 -11.60 9.67
CA ALA A 57 -4.01 -10.58 10.03
C ALA A 57 -3.77 -9.59 8.88
N ALA A 58 -3.62 -10.10 7.65
CA ALA A 58 -3.43 -9.28 6.45
C ALA A 58 -4.61 -8.33 6.23
N LEU A 59 -5.85 -8.81 6.40
CA LEU A 59 -7.05 -7.97 6.30
C LEU A 59 -7.04 -6.81 7.30
N ARG A 60 -6.64 -7.07 8.56
CA ARG A 60 -6.55 -6.01 9.58
C ARG A 60 -5.52 -4.95 9.21
N LEU A 61 -4.37 -5.36 8.68
CA LEU A 61 -3.33 -4.43 8.23
C LEU A 61 -3.79 -3.62 7.02
N VAL A 62 -4.38 -4.26 6.02
CA VAL A 62 -4.90 -3.59 4.81
C VAL A 62 -6.09 -2.67 5.12
N ALA A 63 -6.85 -2.95 6.19
CA ALA A 63 -7.93 -2.07 6.66
C ALA A 63 -7.41 -0.79 7.35
N SER A 64 -6.14 -0.78 7.80
CA SER A 64 -5.53 0.34 8.51
C SER A 64 -4.14 0.66 7.95
N PRO A 65 -4.04 1.11 6.68
CA PRO A 65 -2.76 1.38 6.02
C PRO A 65 -1.94 2.45 6.74
N ASP A 66 -2.60 3.45 7.34
CA ASP A 66 -1.98 4.54 8.09
C ASP A 66 -1.14 4.06 9.28
N ARG A 67 -1.37 2.86 9.76
CA ARG A 67 -0.63 2.28 10.88
C ARG A 67 0.51 1.38 10.45
N PHE A 68 0.31 0.57 9.41
CA PHE A 68 1.33 -0.41 9.02
C PHE A 68 2.39 0.19 8.08
N LEU A 69 2.02 1.08 7.15
CA LEU A 69 2.97 1.69 6.21
C LEU A 69 4.10 2.43 6.92
N PRO A 70 3.84 3.33 7.90
CA PRO A 70 4.92 3.97 8.64
C PRO A 70 5.81 2.97 9.39
N THR A 71 5.23 1.91 9.95
CA THR A 71 6.01 0.87 10.67
C THR A 71 7.00 0.19 9.75
N VAL A 72 6.55 -0.24 8.57
CA VAL A 72 7.40 -0.90 7.58
C VAL A 72 8.46 0.05 7.05
N GLN A 73 8.08 1.30 6.77
CA GLN A 73 8.99 2.33 6.27
C GLN A 73 10.10 2.67 7.28
N ILE A 74 9.76 2.77 8.56
CA ILE A 74 10.74 2.96 9.64
C ILE A 74 11.69 1.76 9.69
N GLY A 75 11.17 0.53 9.56
CA GLY A 75 11.98 -0.68 9.52
C GLY A 75 12.97 -0.68 8.36
N ILE A 76 12.51 -0.41 7.14
CA ILE A 76 13.35 -0.31 5.94
C ILE A 76 14.45 0.74 6.12
N THR A 77 14.09 1.93 6.58
CA THR A 77 15.03 3.03 6.77
C THR A 77 16.07 2.70 7.84
N LEU A 78 15.63 2.15 8.99
CA LEU A 78 16.54 1.78 10.08
C LEU A 78 17.53 0.70 9.66
N ILE A 79 17.05 -0.34 8.98
CA ILE A 79 17.91 -1.43 8.48
C ILE A 79 18.89 -0.90 7.45
N GLY A 80 18.45 -0.04 6.53
CA GLY A 80 19.34 0.58 5.53
C GLY A 80 20.43 1.41 6.17
N LEU A 81 20.11 2.22 7.18
CA LEU A 81 21.09 3.00 7.94
C LEU A 81 22.07 2.10 8.71
N LEU A 82 21.59 1.04 9.36
CA LEU A 82 22.43 0.08 10.06
C LEU A 82 23.36 -0.63 9.08
N ALA A 83 22.86 -1.10 7.94
CA ALA A 83 23.70 -1.74 6.93
C ALA A 83 24.82 -0.81 6.44
N GLY A 84 24.51 0.46 6.16
CA GLY A 84 25.51 1.45 5.78
C GLY A 84 26.55 1.74 6.85
N ALA A 85 26.09 1.86 8.12
CA ALA A 85 26.96 2.16 9.26
C ALA A 85 27.91 1.00 9.59
N PHE A 86 27.44 -0.25 9.50
CA PHE A 86 28.26 -1.42 9.86
C PHE A 86 29.27 -1.82 8.78
N SER A 87 28.99 -1.57 7.50
CA SER A 87 29.83 -2.09 6.41
C SER A 87 30.70 -1.05 5.72
N GLY A 88 30.32 0.23 5.79
CA GLY A 88 30.95 1.24 4.96
C GLY A 88 32.42 1.55 5.31
N ALA A 89 32.76 1.61 6.58
CA ALA A 89 34.08 2.02 7.02
C ALA A 89 35.12 0.90 6.84
N THR A 90 34.84 -0.28 7.34
CA THR A 90 35.80 -1.40 7.35
C THR A 90 36.15 -1.90 5.94
N LEU A 91 35.10 -2.08 5.07
CA LEU A 91 35.33 -2.50 3.69
C LEU A 91 36.07 -1.44 2.88
N ALA A 92 35.81 -0.15 3.12
CA ALA A 92 36.51 0.93 2.45
C ALA A 92 37.97 1.03 2.88
N GLU A 93 38.28 0.85 4.16
CA GLU A 93 39.66 0.85 4.68
C GLU A 93 40.47 -0.31 4.09
N GLU A 94 39.91 -1.49 4.01
CA GLU A 94 40.61 -2.65 3.42
C GLU A 94 40.87 -2.45 1.92
N LEU A 95 39.84 -2.01 1.18
CA LEU A 95 39.99 -1.71 -0.24
C LEU A 95 41.03 -0.59 -0.47
N ALA A 96 41.04 0.43 0.42
CA ALA A 96 42.03 1.51 0.36
C ALA A 96 43.44 0.98 0.58
N ALA A 97 43.65 0.04 1.50
CA ALA A 97 44.96 -0.57 1.76
C ALA A 97 45.47 -1.32 0.53
N GLU A 98 44.60 -2.07 -0.16
CA GLU A 98 44.97 -2.76 -1.42
C GLU A 98 45.25 -1.76 -2.54
N LEU A 99 44.44 -0.70 -2.71
CA LEU A 99 44.67 0.31 -3.74
C LEU A 99 45.95 1.13 -3.50
N LYS A 100 46.33 1.38 -2.25
CA LYS A 100 47.58 2.07 -1.90
C LYS A 100 48.83 1.27 -2.33
N SER A 101 48.73 -0.04 -2.49
CA SER A 101 49.80 -0.88 -2.96
C SER A 101 50.09 -0.72 -4.46
N LEU A 102 49.15 -0.12 -5.23
CA LEU A 102 49.30 0.08 -6.67
C LEU A 102 50.07 1.38 -6.98
N PRO A 103 51.08 1.35 -7.89
CA PRO A 103 51.84 2.53 -8.23
C PRO A 103 50.95 3.64 -8.82
N GLY A 104 51.04 4.85 -8.25
CA GLY A 104 50.32 6.04 -8.73
C GLY A 104 48.89 6.20 -8.17
N MET A 105 48.35 5.21 -7.43
CA MET A 105 46.99 5.27 -6.88
C MET A 105 46.92 5.75 -5.42
N ALA A 106 48.04 5.86 -4.73
CA ALA A 106 48.10 6.17 -3.30
C ALA A 106 47.35 7.48 -2.91
N LEU A 107 47.36 8.50 -3.79
CA LEU A 107 46.68 9.78 -3.54
C LEU A 107 45.14 9.69 -3.59
N TYR A 108 44.59 8.81 -4.41
CA TYR A 108 43.17 8.67 -4.65
C TYR A 108 42.56 7.43 -3.99
N ALA A 109 43.39 6.57 -3.39
CA ALA A 109 43.01 5.25 -2.89
C ALA A 109 41.84 5.32 -1.89
N GLU A 110 41.84 6.27 -0.92
CA GLU A 110 40.78 6.40 0.07
C GLU A 110 39.45 6.84 -0.56
N ALA A 111 39.49 7.90 -1.37
CA ALA A 111 38.28 8.41 -2.02
C ALA A 111 37.68 7.38 -2.98
N LEU A 112 38.53 6.69 -3.76
CA LEU A 112 38.06 5.68 -4.71
C LEU A 112 37.49 4.46 -3.99
N SER A 113 38.12 4.01 -2.90
CA SER A 113 37.63 2.88 -2.10
C SER A 113 36.26 3.17 -1.48
N VAL A 114 36.09 4.34 -0.85
CA VAL A 114 34.79 4.73 -0.29
C VAL A 114 33.73 4.79 -1.39
N ALA A 115 34.02 5.43 -2.52
CA ALA A 115 33.10 5.53 -3.64
C ALA A 115 32.70 4.14 -4.19
N ALA A 116 33.70 3.25 -4.40
CA ALA A 116 33.44 1.91 -4.91
C ALA A 116 32.60 1.06 -3.95
N VAL A 117 32.90 1.09 -2.65
CA VAL A 117 32.15 0.37 -1.62
C VAL A 117 30.71 0.91 -1.50
N VAL A 118 30.53 2.23 -1.48
CA VAL A 118 29.20 2.83 -1.43
C VAL A 118 28.36 2.44 -2.64
N VAL A 119 28.95 2.49 -3.85
CA VAL A 119 28.24 2.07 -5.07
C VAL A 119 27.88 0.59 -5.03
N ALA A 120 28.81 -0.28 -4.63
CA ALA A 120 28.58 -1.71 -4.56
C ALA A 120 27.50 -2.07 -3.53
N LEU A 121 27.58 -1.50 -2.32
CA LEU A 121 26.61 -1.72 -1.26
C LEU A 121 25.23 -1.19 -1.63
N THR A 122 25.17 0.00 -2.26
CA THR A 122 23.90 0.56 -2.74
C THR A 122 23.28 -0.35 -3.79
N PHE A 123 24.06 -0.82 -4.76
CA PHE A 123 23.59 -1.73 -5.80
C PHE A 123 23.03 -3.03 -5.22
N LEU A 124 23.77 -3.68 -4.30
CA LEU A 124 23.31 -4.90 -3.63
C LEU A 124 22.09 -4.65 -2.75
N SER A 125 22.08 -3.58 -1.98
CA SER A 125 20.96 -3.19 -1.12
C SER A 125 19.68 -2.98 -1.93
N VAL A 126 19.76 -2.25 -3.03
CA VAL A 126 18.59 -1.98 -3.88
C VAL A 126 18.08 -3.26 -4.54
N ILE A 127 18.97 -4.11 -5.05
CA ILE A 127 18.52 -5.35 -5.73
C ILE A 127 17.97 -6.36 -4.73
N ILE A 128 18.74 -6.70 -3.70
CA ILE A 128 18.41 -7.78 -2.76
C ILE A 128 17.41 -7.27 -1.69
N GLY A 129 17.60 -6.04 -1.23
CA GLY A 129 16.79 -5.45 -0.16
C GLY A 129 15.49 -4.82 -0.62
N GLU A 130 15.30 -4.57 -1.93
CA GLU A 130 14.11 -3.85 -2.38
C GLU A 130 13.50 -4.37 -3.69
N LEU A 131 14.23 -4.32 -4.83
CA LEU A 131 13.64 -4.58 -6.15
C LEU A 131 13.22 -6.04 -6.34
N ALA A 132 14.10 -6.99 -6.02
CA ALA A 132 13.78 -8.40 -6.18
C ALA A 132 12.66 -8.85 -5.24
N PRO A 133 12.67 -8.50 -3.93
CA PRO A 133 11.56 -8.79 -3.01
C PRO A 133 10.22 -8.19 -3.44
N LYS A 134 10.19 -6.95 -3.93
CA LYS A 134 8.96 -6.31 -4.42
C LYS A 134 8.40 -7.02 -5.65
N ARG A 135 9.27 -7.47 -6.58
CA ARG A 135 8.83 -8.27 -7.74
C ARG A 135 8.27 -9.64 -7.35
N ILE A 136 8.89 -10.29 -6.37
CA ILE A 136 8.39 -11.56 -5.82
C ILE A 136 7.01 -11.35 -5.18
N ALA A 137 6.84 -10.25 -4.42
CA ALA A 137 5.57 -9.91 -3.80
C ALA A 137 4.44 -9.69 -4.82
N LEU A 138 4.74 -9.04 -5.95
CA LEU A 138 3.77 -8.82 -7.03
C LEU A 138 3.35 -10.11 -7.74
N ALA A 139 4.22 -11.12 -7.78
CA ALA A 139 3.89 -12.40 -8.42
C ALA A 139 2.85 -13.22 -7.63
N ALA A 140 2.81 -13.11 -6.29
CA ALA A 140 1.86 -13.84 -5.45
C ALA A 140 1.49 -13.03 -4.19
N PRO A 141 0.80 -11.88 -4.35
CA PRO A 141 0.63 -10.92 -3.27
C PRO A 141 -0.17 -11.47 -2.09
N GLU A 142 -1.24 -12.24 -2.32
CA GLU A 142 -2.07 -12.78 -1.25
C GLU A 142 -1.32 -13.82 -0.40
N VAL A 143 -0.55 -14.70 -1.05
CA VAL A 143 0.22 -15.76 -0.36
C VAL A 143 1.28 -15.14 0.54
N ILE A 144 1.99 -14.14 0.02
CA ILE A 144 3.06 -13.45 0.76
C ILE A 144 2.48 -12.59 1.86
N ALA A 145 1.39 -11.85 1.58
CA ALA A 145 0.67 -11.08 2.59
C ALA A 145 0.24 -11.97 3.78
N CYS A 146 -0.38 -13.12 3.52
CA CYS A 146 -0.80 -14.05 4.58
C CYS A 146 0.37 -14.55 5.42
N ARG A 147 1.53 -14.84 4.81
CA ARG A 147 2.72 -15.33 5.53
C ARG A 147 3.38 -14.25 6.37
N LEU A 148 3.49 -13.02 5.85
CA LEU A 148 4.22 -11.93 6.49
C LEU A 148 3.36 -11.04 7.39
N ALA A 149 2.02 -11.09 7.27
CA ALA A 149 1.12 -10.23 8.04
C ALA A 149 1.29 -10.36 9.55
N ARG A 150 1.41 -11.58 10.06
CA ARG A 150 1.55 -11.82 11.53
C ARG A 150 2.86 -11.26 12.11
N PRO A 151 4.04 -11.54 11.52
CA PRO A 151 5.30 -10.90 11.92
C PRO A 151 5.22 -9.38 11.86
N VAL A 152 4.67 -8.82 10.77
CA VAL A 152 4.53 -7.37 10.60
C VAL A 152 3.58 -6.77 11.64
N GLU A 153 2.44 -7.41 11.92
CA GLU A 153 1.50 -6.97 12.95
C GLU A 153 2.14 -6.95 14.35
N TRP A 154 2.93 -7.98 14.69
CA TRP A 154 3.65 -8.05 15.95
C TRP A 154 4.69 -6.92 16.07
N LEU A 155 5.46 -6.72 14.99
CA LEU A 155 6.47 -5.66 14.92
C LEU A 155 5.83 -4.28 14.98
N GLY A 156 4.67 -4.10 14.32
CA GLY A 156 3.89 -2.87 14.38
C GLY A 156 3.44 -2.51 15.80
N ARG A 157 3.08 -3.50 16.61
CA ARG A 157 2.74 -3.26 18.02
C ARG A 157 3.97 -2.81 18.83
N LEU A 158 5.13 -3.42 18.58
CA LEU A 158 6.38 -3.03 19.25
C LEU A 158 6.83 -1.63 18.82
N ALA A 159 6.70 -1.30 17.55
CA ALA A 159 7.08 -0.01 16.99
C ALA A 159 6.06 1.12 17.28
N GLN A 160 4.91 0.81 17.85
CA GLN A 160 3.81 1.76 18.04
C GLN A 160 4.22 3.09 18.71
N PRO A 161 5.03 3.13 19.80
CA PRO A 161 5.44 4.40 20.40
C PRO A 161 6.28 5.25 19.44
N VAL A 162 7.14 4.61 18.64
CA VAL A 162 7.96 5.28 17.64
C VAL A 162 7.09 5.83 16.49
N VAL A 163 6.14 5.02 16.01
CA VAL A 163 5.18 5.43 14.99
C VAL A 163 4.36 6.64 15.43
N HIS A 164 3.89 6.67 16.68
CA HIS A 164 3.18 7.83 17.22
C HIS A 164 4.04 9.09 17.23
N LEU A 165 5.32 8.99 17.58
CA LEU A 165 6.24 10.11 17.56
C LEU A 165 6.41 10.67 16.13
N PHE A 166 6.61 9.79 15.14
CA PHE A 166 6.73 10.18 13.72
C PHE A 166 5.44 10.78 13.18
N SER A 167 4.28 10.21 13.53
CA SER A 167 2.97 10.74 13.13
C SER A 167 2.75 12.14 13.70
N ALA A 168 3.08 12.36 14.98
CA ALA A 168 2.97 13.69 15.60
C ALA A 168 3.90 14.70 14.94
N ALA A 169 5.14 14.30 14.61
CA ALA A 169 6.09 15.15 13.89
C ALA A 169 5.57 15.49 12.47
N THR A 170 5.01 14.50 11.76
CA THR A 170 4.41 14.70 10.44
C THR A 170 3.23 15.66 10.50
N GLU A 171 2.32 15.49 11.49
CA GLU A 171 1.22 16.43 11.70
C GLU A 171 1.71 17.85 11.99
N LEU A 172 2.78 17.99 12.78
CA LEU A 172 3.37 19.29 13.05
C LEU A 172 3.85 19.96 11.75
N VAL A 173 4.55 19.22 10.89
CA VAL A 173 5.00 19.71 9.58
C VAL A 173 3.82 20.10 8.70
N LEU A 174 2.77 19.25 8.60
CA LEU A 174 1.59 19.56 7.81
C LEU A 174 0.84 20.81 8.32
N ARG A 175 0.75 20.98 9.63
CA ARG A 175 0.19 22.19 10.25
C ARG A 175 1.01 23.43 9.92
N LEU A 176 2.34 23.33 9.97
CA LEU A 176 3.26 24.43 9.62
C LEU A 176 3.10 24.84 8.15
N LEU A 177 2.94 23.86 7.26
CA LEU A 177 2.68 24.08 5.83
C LEU A 177 1.21 24.46 5.53
N ARG A 178 0.35 24.56 6.55
CA ARG A 178 -1.09 24.84 6.43
C ARG A 178 -1.85 23.89 5.50
N ILE A 179 -1.36 22.67 5.33
CA ILE A 179 -2.02 21.63 4.55
C ILE A 179 -3.09 20.99 5.44
N LYS A 180 -4.35 21.10 5.06
CA LYS A 180 -5.43 20.34 5.70
C LYS A 180 -5.41 18.92 5.16
N PRO A 181 -5.41 17.88 6.02
CA PRO A 181 -5.59 16.51 5.55
C PRO A 181 -6.92 16.44 4.79
N GLY A 182 -6.84 16.04 3.52
CA GLY A 182 -8.04 15.85 2.70
C GLY A 182 -8.95 14.81 3.36
N LYS A 183 -10.26 15.07 3.40
CA LYS A 183 -11.22 14.02 3.69
C LYS A 183 -10.97 12.91 2.66
N ALA A 184 -10.94 11.66 3.12
CA ALA A 184 -10.90 10.52 2.22
C ALA A 184 -11.92 10.75 1.10
N ALA A 185 -11.48 10.67 -0.14
CA ALA A 185 -12.33 10.91 -1.28
C ALA A 185 -13.58 10.03 -1.15
N THR A 186 -14.73 10.65 -0.98
CA THR A 186 -16.00 9.94 -1.12
C THR A 186 -16.08 9.49 -2.57
N ILE A 187 -16.33 8.20 -2.79
CA ILE A 187 -16.54 7.64 -4.12
C ILE A 187 -17.55 8.53 -4.83
N SER A 188 -17.16 9.13 -5.94
CA SER A 188 -18.04 9.97 -6.77
C SER A 188 -18.78 9.11 -7.79
N ASP A 189 -19.93 9.59 -8.27
CA ASP A 189 -20.68 8.90 -9.33
C ASP A 189 -19.82 8.66 -10.57
N ASP A 190 -18.90 9.57 -10.87
CA ASP A 190 -17.96 9.45 -12.00
C ASP A 190 -16.95 8.31 -11.76
N GLU A 191 -16.52 8.10 -10.53
CA GLU A 191 -15.61 6.98 -10.18
C GLU A 191 -16.34 5.64 -10.30
N VAL A 192 -17.61 5.56 -9.90
CA VAL A 192 -18.45 4.38 -10.11
C VAL A 192 -18.61 4.07 -11.60
N ARG A 193 -18.85 5.10 -12.43
CA ARG A 193 -18.94 4.93 -13.89
C ARG A 193 -17.64 4.40 -14.50
N MET A 194 -16.49 4.94 -14.08
CA MET A 194 -15.19 4.46 -14.56
C MET A 194 -14.95 3.00 -14.20
N LEU A 195 -15.26 2.59 -12.96
CA LEU A 195 -15.14 1.20 -12.53
C LEU A 195 -16.07 0.25 -13.33
N LEU A 196 -17.27 0.70 -13.70
CA LEU A 196 -18.19 -0.08 -14.53
C LEU A 196 -17.65 -0.26 -15.95
N LEU A 197 -17.06 0.79 -16.54
CA LEU A 197 -16.44 0.71 -17.87
C LEU A 197 -15.23 -0.22 -17.87
N GLU A 198 -14.36 -0.11 -16.87
CA GLU A 198 -13.20 -1.00 -16.69
C GLU A 198 -13.65 -2.46 -16.54
N GLY A 199 -14.71 -2.70 -15.76
CA GLY A 199 -15.29 -4.03 -15.61
C GLY A 199 -15.90 -4.60 -16.90
N CYS A 200 -16.34 -3.76 -17.84
CA CYS A 200 -16.76 -4.19 -19.19
C CYS A 200 -15.58 -4.57 -20.07
N GLU A 201 -14.48 -3.79 -20.02
CA GLU A 201 -13.25 -4.09 -20.76
C GLU A 201 -12.64 -5.40 -20.27
N ASP A 202 -12.69 -5.68 -18.97
CA ASP A 202 -12.22 -6.92 -18.34
C ASP A 202 -13.20 -8.12 -18.56
N GLY A 203 -14.36 -7.90 -19.18
CA GLY A 203 -15.36 -8.93 -19.45
C GLY A 203 -16.13 -9.40 -18.20
N VAL A 204 -16.09 -8.64 -17.11
CA VAL A 204 -16.83 -8.90 -15.86
C VAL A 204 -18.30 -8.52 -16.02
N PHE A 205 -18.58 -7.47 -16.78
CA PHE A 205 -19.92 -6.96 -17.10
C PHE A 205 -20.23 -7.07 -18.59
N HIS A 206 -21.51 -7.30 -18.90
CA HIS A 206 -22.01 -7.18 -20.28
C HIS A 206 -22.16 -5.71 -20.69
N GLN A 207 -22.07 -5.42 -21.99
CA GLN A 207 -22.10 -4.04 -22.50
C GLN A 207 -23.36 -3.23 -22.15
N ASP A 208 -24.46 -3.90 -21.83
CA ASP A 208 -25.74 -3.27 -21.48
C ASP A 208 -25.88 -3.01 -19.96
N GLU A 209 -25.10 -3.68 -19.10
CA GLU A 209 -25.21 -3.56 -17.64
C GLU A 209 -24.82 -2.19 -17.09
N PRO A 210 -23.75 -1.52 -17.58
CA PRO A 210 -23.42 -0.16 -17.15
C PRO A 210 -24.53 0.85 -17.43
N ARG A 211 -25.25 0.72 -18.54
CA ARG A 211 -26.38 1.58 -18.88
C ARG A 211 -27.54 1.45 -17.90
N MET A 212 -27.77 0.24 -17.38
CA MET A 212 -28.79 0.01 -16.34
C MET A 212 -28.40 0.69 -15.04
N VAL A 213 -27.13 0.57 -14.62
CA VAL A 213 -26.62 1.21 -13.41
C VAL A 213 -26.64 2.73 -13.55
N GLU A 214 -26.22 3.27 -14.71
CA GLU A 214 -26.33 4.71 -15.00
C GLU A 214 -27.78 5.22 -14.91
N SER A 215 -28.73 4.45 -15.39
CA SER A 215 -30.15 4.80 -15.31
C SER A 215 -30.65 4.86 -13.86
N ILE A 216 -30.15 3.96 -13.00
CA ILE A 216 -30.48 3.94 -11.56
C ILE A 216 -29.85 5.13 -10.84
N LEU A 217 -28.57 5.43 -11.11
CA LEU A 217 -27.89 6.58 -10.52
C LEU A 217 -28.51 7.91 -10.97
N ALA A 218 -28.89 8.02 -12.25
CA ALA A 218 -29.61 9.19 -12.77
C ALA A 218 -30.99 9.36 -12.17
N PHE A 219 -31.64 8.28 -11.69
CA PHE A 219 -32.97 8.34 -11.10
C PHE A 219 -32.97 9.06 -9.74
N ASP A 220 -31.92 8.91 -8.95
CA ASP A 220 -31.79 9.58 -7.64
C ASP A 220 -31.71 11.12 -7.77
N HIS A 221 -31.25 11.61 -8.89
CA HIS A 221 -31.11 13.05 -9.14
C HIS A 221 -32.30 13.67 -9.90
N ARG A 222 -33.29 12.85 -10.33
CA ARG A 222 -34.46 13.37 -11.04
C ARG A 222 -35.46 13.98 -10.06
N PRO A 223 -35.82 15.26 -10.23
CA PRO A 223 -36.86 15.87 -9.42
C PRO A 223 -38.20 15.17 -9.70
N ILE A 224 -38.92 14.86 -8.66
CA ILE A 224 -40.24 14.15 -8.71
C ILE A 224 -41.15 14.78 -9.76
N ARG A 225 -41.05 16.09 -10.01
CA ARG A 225 -41.83 16.83 -10.99
C ARG A 225 -41.69 16.31 -12.42
N GLU A 226 -40.54 15.71 -12.78
CA GLU A 226 -40.30 15.14 -14.12
C GLU A 226 -40.92 13.75 -14.29
N ILE A 227 -41.16 13.05 -13.17
CA ILE A 227 -41.71 11.69 -13.16
C ILE A 227 -43.25 11.75 -12.95
N MET A 228 -43.77 12.84 -12.39
CA MET A 228 -45.19 13.01 -12.20
C MET A 228 -45.89 13.23 -13.54
N THR A 229 -46.75 12.30 -13.91
CA THR A 229 -47.75 12.53 -14.95
C THR A 229 -48.68 13.60 -14.43
N PRO A 230 -48.89 14.74 -15.13
CA PRO A 230 -49.87 15.73 -14.69
C PRO A 230 -51.24 15.03 -14.59
N THR A 231 -51.75 14.88 -13.39
CA THR A 231 -53.13 14.45 -13.25
C THR A 231 -53.97 15.49 -13.99
N PRO A 232 -54.72 15.13 -15.06
CA PRO A 232 -55.64 16.08 -15.68
C PRO A 232 -56.44 16.64 -14.54
N ARG A 233 -56.49 17.98 -14.40
CA ARG A 233 -57.32 18.63 -13.40
C ARG A 233 -58.65 17.95 -13.47
N SER A 234 -58.88 17.01 -12.53
CA SER A 234 -60.11 16.31 -12.45
C SER A 234 -61.20 17.35 -12.45
N ALA A 235 -62.15 17.14 -13.33
CA ALA A 235 -63.38 17.90 -13.40
C ALA A 235 -63.80 18.30 -11.99
N THR A 236 -63.94 19.59 -11.82
CA THR A 236 -64.30 20.20 -10.58
C THR A 236 -65.36 19.36 -9.92
N ARG A 237 -65.27 19.21 -8.60
CA ARG A 237 -66.19 18.54 -7.64
C ARG A 237 -67.68 18.83 -7.89
N ARG A 238 -68.08 19.60 -8.91
CA ARG A 238 -69.43 19.91 -9.34
C ARG A 238 -70.06 18.84 -10.25
N GLU A 239 -69.35 18.02 -10.94
CA GLU A 239 -69.95 16.99 -11.80
C GLU A 239 -70.42 15.73 -11.05
N PHE A 240 -69.91 15.48 -9.85
CA PHE A 240 -70.33 14.34 -9.04
C PHE A 240 -71.66 14.56 -8.30
N LEU A 241 -72.16 15.81 -8.27
CA LEU A 241 -73.41 16.14 -7.53
C LEU A 241 -74.67 16.18 -8.42
N TYR A 242 -74.57 15.99 -9.72
CA TYR A 242 -75.64 16.10 -10.67
C TYR A 242 -76.13 14.81 -11.36
N HIS A 243 -75.58 13.70 -11.02
CA HIS A 243 -76.14 12.41 -11.40
C HIS A 243 -76.97 11.88 -10.18
N GLY A 244 -77.97 12.61 -9.90
CA GLY A 244 -79.08 12.12 -9.07
C GLY A 244 -79.69 10.89 -9.74
N GLY A 245 -79.75 9.80 -9.05
CA GLY A 245 -80.39 8.58 -9.47
C GLY A 245 -81.79 8.74 -9.93
N PRO A 246 -82.32 7.83 -10.78
CA PRO A 246 -83.70 7.86 -11.27
C PRO A 246 -84.71 7.75 -10.09
N ALA A 247 -85.63 8.68 -10.06
CA ALA A 247 -86.75 8.60 -9.19
C ALA A 247 -87.54 7.31 -9.44
N LEU A 248 -87.64 6.44 -8.46
CA LEU A 248 -88.60 5.36 -8.41
C LEU A 248 -89.94 5.96 -8.33
N ARG A 249 -90.70 5.92 -9.45
CA ARG A 249 -92.18 6.17 -9.48
C ARG A 249 -92.81 4.86 -9.17
N GLY A 250 -93.53 4.83 -8.02
CA GLY A 250 -94.44 3.77 -7.71
C GLY A 250 -95.74 3.89 -8.54
N ASP A 251 -96.26 2.76 -8.92
CA ASP A 251 -97.64 2.33 -8.96
C ASP A 251 -97.70 0.81 -8.80
#